data_db4ae1e5c1ee6ae9f3590dc4eeb9392f
#
_entry.id   db4ae1e5c1ee6ae9f3590dc4eeb9392f
#
_cell.length_a   1.000
_cell.length_b   1.000
_cell.length_c   1.000
_cell.angle_alpha   90.00
_cell.angle_beta   90.00
_cell.angle_gamma   90.00
#
_symmetry.space_group_name_H-M   'P 1'
#
loop_
_entity.id
_entity.type
_entity.pdbx_description
1 polymer ?
#
loop_
_entity_poly.entity_id
_entity_poly.type
_entity_poly.pdbx_seq_one_letter_code
_entity_poly.pdbx_strand_id
1 'polypeptide(L)'
;MPIRILALFFFCDLASAFAQSAQTLPDRSIVYSAHDSAAIKDYRTDPSVVHAMVNRLVLAVTAQPDLARAWGSLVSPNDKIGIKISAAGGELFTTHRDVVNAIVDGLVTAGHPRSRIIVWDRSLGGIKDAGYNPNAEGYQMKSVAPRDGYDSKAIFTAPLAGKLIWGDLEYRTDRGTVPLLSDNEQTSDQSHFSRIVSSEVTKIINVPVMSDSSTNGLAGCLYNVTIPNIDNWRRFTQVNGFGGSAIVDLYNNFLIGKKVVLNVMDGLVAQYAGGPQSQPNYAVHHATLLASKDPVAIDALALQRIDAWRENAKLPPIGQLANHVRNAGQVGLGHADLTRIDVRNVDR
;
A
#
# COMPACT_ATOMS: atom_id res chain seq x y z
N MET A 1 -56.37 -36.80 38.87
CA MET A 1 -55.93 -36.62 37.46
C MET A 1 -55.31 -35.26 37.31
N PRO A 2 -54.00 -35.13 37.22
CA PRO A 2 -53.37 -33.85 36.91
C PRO A 2 -53.04 -33.77 35.43
N ILE A 3 -53.44 -32.67 34.84
CA ILE A 3 -53.19 -32.28 33.45
C ILE A 3 -51.72 -31.84 33.33
N ARG A 4 -50.93 -32.56 32.50
CA ARG A 4 -49.58 -32.16 32.13
C ARG A 4 -49.67 -31.20 30.93
N ILE A 5 -49.27 -29.93 31.15
CA ILE A 5 -49.06 -28.92 30.14
C ILE A 5 -47.66 -29.17 29.55
N LEU A 6 -47.61 -29.55 28.29
CA LEU A 6 -46.39 -29.68 27.53
C LEU A 6 -46.02 -28.32 26.93
N ALA A 7 -44.97 -27.67 27.46
CA ALA A 7 -44.44 -26.43 26.89
C ALA A 7 -43.47 -26.77 25.75
N LEU A 8 -43.91 -26.53 24.52
CA LEU A 8 -43.04 -26.57 23.33
C LEU A 8 -42.18 -25.33 23.29
N PHE A 9 -40.89 -25.48 23.56
CA PHE A 9 -39.91 -24.44 23.28
C PHE A 9 -39.55 -24.47 21.79
N PHE A 10 -40.03 -23.48 21.03
CA PHE A 10 -39.49 -23.16 19.71
C PHE A 10 -38.15 -22.46 19.88
N PHE A 11 -37.07 -23.18 19.66
CA PHE A 11 -35.76 -22.56 19.41
C PHE A 11 -35.78 -22.03 17.98
N CYS A 12 -35.95 -20.74 17.85
CA CYS A 12 -35.72 -20.02 16.60
C CYS A 12 -34.21 -19.84 16.44
N ASP A 13 -33.57 -20.71 15.67
CA ASP A 13 -32.18 -20.55 15.21
C ASP A 13 -32.11 -19.34 14.30
N LEU A 14 -31.79 -18.17 14.86
CA LEU A 14 -31.30 -17.01 14.11
C LEU A 14 -29.82 -17.21 13.81
N ALA A 15 -29.51 -18.18 12.96
CA ALA A 15 -28.25 -18.20 12.24
C ALA A 15 -28.32 -17.09 11.18
N SER A 16 -28.02 -15.87 11.58
CA SER A 16 -27.75 -14.76 10.67
C SER A 16 -26.48 -15.10 9.90
N ALA A 17 -26.65 -15.74 8.75
CA ALA A 17 -25.61 -15.95 7.78
C ALA A 17 -25.12 -14.57 7.29
N PHE A 18 -24.04 -14.08 7.88
CA PHE A 18 -23.17 -13.11 7.20
C PHE A 18 -22.50 -13.86 6.04
N ALA A 19 -23.24 -14.08 4.97
CA ALA A 19 -22.69 -14.40 3.69
C ALA A 19 -21.94 -13.16 3.22
N GLN A 20 -20.68 -13.07 3.60
CA GLN A 20 -19.72 -12.18 2.98
C GLN A 20 -19.69 -12.60 1.51
N SER A 21 -20.26 -11.81 0.60
CA SER A 21 -20.14 -12.05 -0.83
C SER A 21 -18.64 -12.04 -1.15
N ALA A 22 -18.07 -13.24 -1.26
CA ALA A 22 -16.73 -13.41 -1.79
C ALA A 22 -16.78 -12.78 -3.19
N GLN A 23 -16.13 -11.66 -3.39
CA GLN A 23 -15.89 -11.13 -4.72
C GLN A 23 -15.08 -12.22 -5.44
N THR A 24 -15.73 -12.91 -6.37
CA THR A 24 -15.02 -13.89 -7.20
C THR A 24 -13.99 -13.12 -8.00
N LEU A 25 -12.72 -13.47 -7.78
CA LEU A 25 -11.63 -12.91 -8.60
C LEU A 25 -11.91 -13.26 -10.07
N PRO A 26 -11.65 -12.32 -11.01
CA PRO A 26 -11.70 -12.66 -12.43
C PRO A 26 -10.70 -13.79 -12.73
N ASP A 27 -10.92 -14.54 -13.78
CA ASP A 27 -10.02 -15.67 -14.15
C ASP A 27 -8.57 -15.22 -14.35
N ARG A 28 -8.37 -14.00 -14.79
CA ARG A 28 -7.07 -13.38 -15.03
C ARG A 28 -7.08 -11.94 -14.53
N SER A 29 -5.96 -11.49 -14.00
CA SER A 29 -5.76 -10.07 -13.68
C SER A 29 -5.06 -9.35 -14.81
N ILE A 30 -5.45 -8.11 -15.05
CA ILE A 30 -4.80 -7.25 -16.03
C ILE A 30 -3.93 -6.25 -15.28
N VAL A 31 -2.66 -6.18 -15.68
CA VAL A 31 -1.71 -5.14 -15.27
C VAL A 31 -1.35 -4.33 -16.50
N TYR A 32 -1.62 -3.04 -16.45
CA TYR A 32 -1.23 -2.12 -17.51
C TYR A 32 0.17 -1.59 -17.22
N SER A 33 0.99 -1.54 -18.27
CA SER A 33 2.38 -1.08 -18.23
C SER A 33 2.54 0.11 -19.17
N ALA A 34 3.08 1.20 -18.65
CA ALA A 34 3.51 2.35 -19.44
C ALA A 34 5.03 2.47 -19.32
N HIS A 35 5.74 2.34 -20.45
CA HIS A 35 7.16 2.55 -20.54
C HIS A 35 7.47 3.75 -21.43
N ASP A 36 8.36 4.63 -20.97
CA ASP A 36 8.88 5.74 -21.77
C ASP A 36 10.29 6.11 -21.28
N SER A 37 11.31 5.86 -22.11
CA SER A 37 12.69 6.14 -21.75
C SER A 37 12.98 7.64 -21.52
N ALA A 38 12.10 8.53 -22.01
CA ALA A 38 12.20 9.97 -21.76
C ALA A 38 11.63 10.39 -20.39
N ALA A 39 10.91 9.46 -19.68
CA ALA A 39 10.31 9.77 -18.41
C ALA A 39 11.33 10.08 -17.32
N ILE A 40 12.57 9.58 -17.44
CA ILE A 40 13.64 9.80 -16.48
C ILE A 40 14.99 9.93 -17.16
N LYS A 41 15.72 10.98 -16.82
CA LYS A 41 17.09 11.24 -17.30
C LYS A 41 17.94 11.72 -16.13
N ASP A 42 19.11 11.13 -15.96
CA ASP A 42 20.04 11.47 -14.87
C ASP A 42 19.34 11.50 -13.49
N TYR A 43 18.49 10.49 -13.24
CA TYR A 43 17.65 10.35 -12.03
C TYR A 43 16.64 11.49 -11.82
N ARG A 44 16.35 12.27 -12.83
CA ARG A 44 15.32 13.32 -12.80
C ARG A 44 14.19 12.97 -13.73
N THR A 45 12.97 13.11 -13.25
CA THR A 45 11.77 12.88 -14.02
C THR A 45 11.49 14.03 -15.00
N ASP A 46 10.92 13.70 -16.18
CA ASP A 46 10.24 14.68 -17.03
C ASP A 46 8.76 14.72 -16.63
N PRO A 47 8.29 15.82 -16.02
CA PRO A 47 6.92 15.92 -15.53
C PRO A 47 5.86 15.69 -16.62
N SER A 48 6.12 16.14 -17.85
CA SER A 48 5.15 16.04 -18.95
C SER A 48 5.01 14.61 -19.44
N VAL A 49 6.11 13.88 -19.53
CA VAL A 49 6.13 12.47 -19.92
C VAL A 49 5.48 11.61 -18.84
N VAL A 50 5.85 11.81 -17.58
CA VAL A 50 5.26 11.08 -16.44
C VAL A 50 3.75 11.31 -16.35
N HIS A 51 3.31 12.57 -16.51
CA HIS A 51 1.90 12.91 -16.52
C HIS A 51 1.14 12.17 -17.65
N ALA A 52 1.71 12.11 -18.85
CA ALA A 52 1.12 11.38 -19.95
C ALA A 52 1.05 9.85 -19.69
N MET A 53 2.09 9.26 -19.06
CA MET A 53 2.10 7.85 -18.67
C MET A 53 1.00 7.53 -17.66
N VAL A 54 0.86 8.32 -16.59
CA VAL A 54 -0.18 8.13 -15.57
C VAL A 54 -1.58 8.23 -16.20
N ASN A 55 -1.80 9.22 -17.06
CA ASN A 55 -3.08 9.40 -17.73
C ASN A 55 -3.47 8.19 -18.61
N ARG A 56 -2.53 7.68 -19.41
CA ARG A 56 -2.75 6.47 -20.22
C ARG A 56 -3.10 5.26 -19.37
N LEU A 57 -2.37 5.07 -18.26
CA LEU A 57 -2.63 3.97 -17.33
C LEU A 57 -4.03 4.05 -16.72
N VAL A 58 -4.45 5.21 -16.25
CA VAL A 58 -5.75 5.37 -15.60
C VAL A 58 -6.90 5.17 -16.59
N LEU A 59 -6.77 5.71 -17.81
CA LEU A 59 -7.74 5.47 -18.89
C LEU A 59 -7.86 3.98 -19.20
N ALA A 60 -6.73 3.28 -19.30
CA ALA A 60 -6.70 1.85 -19.61
C ALA A 60 -7.28 0.98 -18.48
N VAL A 61 -6.91 1.24 -17.22
CA VAL A 61 -7.43 0.50 -16.04
C VAL A 61 -8.93 0.65 -15.90
N THR A 62 -9.45 1.82 -16.23
CA THR A 62 -10.88 2.15 -16.06
C THR A 62 -11.71 1.91 -17.30
N ALA A 63 -11.06 1.73 -18.46
CA ALA A 63 -11.70 1.64 -19.78
C ALA A 63 -12.67 2.82 -20.06
N GLN A 64 -12.33 4.02 -19.57
CA GLN A 64 -13.12 5.22 -19.73
C GLN A 64 -12.60 6.10 -20.87
N PRO A 65 -13.46 6.88 -21.54
CA PRO A 65 -13.08 7.66 -22.71
C PRO A 65 -12.28 8.94 -22.37
N ASP A 66 -12.38 9.42 -21.14
CA ASP A 66 -11.72 10.64 -20.69
C ASP A 66 -11.31 10.55 -19.21
N LEU A 67 -10.41 11.45 -18.79
CA LEU A 67 -9.83 11.44 -17.43
C LEU A 67 -10.85 11.76 -16.33
N ALA A 68 -11.80 12.65 -16.57
CA ALA A 68 -12.80 12.99 -15.58
C ALA A 68 -13.68 11.79 -15.24
N ARG A 69 -14.12 11.06 -16.26
CA ARG A 69 -14.87 9.80 -16.08
C ARG A 69 -14.00 8.70 -15.51
N ALA A 70 -12.74 8.60 -15.93
CA ALA A 70 -11.81 7.60 -15.44
C ALA A 70 -11.64 7.71 -13.93
N TRP A 71 -11.27 8.88 -13.42
CA TRP A 71 -11.15 9.12 -12.00
C TRP A 71 -12.49 9.07 -11.27
N GLY A 72 -13.56 9.60 -11.85
CA GLY A 72 -14.92 9.52 -11.30
C GLY A 72 -15.47 8.09 -11.19
N SER A 73 -14.92 7.13 -11.94
CA SER A 73 -15.27 5.70 -11.79
C SER A 73 -14.55 5.02 -10.62
N LEU A 74 -13.45 5.59 -10.12
CA LEU A 74 -12.67 5.08 -9.00
C LEU A 74 -13.09 5.71 -7.67
N VAL A 75 -13.48 6.98 -7.68
CA VAL A 75 -13.80 7.78 -6.50
C VAL A 75 -15.07 8.58 -6.69
N SER A 76 -15.85 8.71 -5.63
CA SER A 76 -17.09 9.50 -5.62
C SER A 76 -16.85 10.91 -5.06
N PRO A 77 -17.68 11.91 -5.39
CA PRO A 77 -17.47 13.30 -4.93
C PRO A 77 -17.37 13.48 -3.42
N ASN A 78 -17.98 12.58 -2.64
CA ASN A 78 -17.96 12.61 -1.18
C ASN A 78 -16.79 11.82 -0.56
N ASP A 79 -15.97 11.15 -1.37
CA ASP A 79 -14.84 10.38 -0.85
C ASP A 79 -13.75 11.30 -0.30
N LYS A 80 -13.16 10.86 0.80
CA LYS A 80 -11.93 11.41 1.36
C LYS A 80 -10.78 10.64 0.76
N ILE A 81 -10.08 11.25 -0.20
CA ILE A 81 -9.07 10.58 -1.00
C ILE A 81 -7.71 10.67 -0.34
N GLY A 82 -7.06 9.52 -0.22
CA GLY A 82 -5.69 9.42 0.21
C GLY A 82 -4.79 8.79 -0.86
N ILE A 83 -3.58 9.31 -1.00
CA ILE A 83 -2.52 8.76 -1.84
C ILE A 83 -1.41 8.26 -0.91
N LYS A 84 -1.24 6.94 -0.83
CA LYS A 84 -0.17 6.34 -0.04
C LYS A 84 1.08 6.22 -0.89
N ILE A 85 2.11 6.95 -0.51
CA ILE A 85 3.42 6.93 -1.18
C ILE A 85 4.42 6.04 -0.44
N SER A 86 5.56 5.77 -1.06
CA SER A 86 6.74 5.17 -0.45
C SER A 86 7.86 6.19 -0.44
N ALA A 87 8.33 6.56 0.74
CA ALA A 87 9.36 7.60 0.93
C ALA A 87 10.58 7.10 1.70
N ALA A 88 10.67 5.80 1.97
CA ALA A 88 11.76 5.22 2.77
C ALA A 88 13.11 5.18 2.05
N GLY A 89 13.11 5.20 0.72
CA GLY A 89 14.32 5.11 -0.12
C GLY A 89 15.00 6.44 -0.42
N GLY A 90 14.67 7.53 0.30
CA GLY A 90 15.23 8.87 0.08
C GLY A 90 14.82 9.44 -1.29
N GLU A 91 15.60 10.36 -1.83
CA GLU A 91 15.27 11.06 -3.09
C GLU A 91 15.23 10.11 -4.31
N LEU A 92 16.02 9.03 -4.29
CA LEU A 92 16.25 8.20 -5.46
C LEU A 92 15.23 7.07 -5.63
N PHE A 93 14.87 6.40 -4.52
CA PHE A 93 13.98 5.24 -4.53
C PHE A 93 12.69 5.55 -3.77
N THR A 94 12.05 6.60 -4.17
CA THR A 94 10.79 7.10 -3.62
C THR A 94 9.70 7.07 -4.67
N THR A 95 8.46 7.18 -4.26
CA THR A 95 7.39 7.58 -5.18
C THR A 95 7.72 8.97 -5.71
N HIS A 96 7.97 9.09 -7.01
CA HIS A 96 8.35 10.36 -7.61
C HIS A 96 7.19 11.36 -7.53
N ARG A 97 7.55 12.60 -7.19
CA ARG A 97 6.60 13.70 -7.02
C ARG A 97 5.71 13.94 -8.24
N ASP A 98 6.28 13.76 -9.45
CA ASP A 98 5.55 13.97 -10.69
C ASP A 98 4.49 12.89 -10.93
N VAL A 99 4.70 11.65 -10.45
CA VAL A 99 3.66 10.61 -10.46
C VAL A 99 2.49 11.02 -9.55
N VAL A 100 2.78 11.51 -8.34
CA VAL A 100 1.76 11.98 -7.41
C VAL A 100 1.02 13.19 -7.97
N ASN A 101 1.74 14.16 -8.54
CA ASN A 101 1.14 15.35 -9.14
C ASN A 101 0.21 15.00 -10.30
N ALA A 102 0.60 14.08 -11.17
CA ALA A 102 -0.25 13.59 -12.26
C ALA A 102 -1.56 12.94 -11.74
N ILE A 103 -1.46 12.14 -10.68
CA ILE A 103 -2.64 11.54 -10.02
C ILE A 103 -3.53 12.65 -9.43
N VAL A 104 -2.94 13.61 -8.71
CA VAL A 104 -3.68 14.71 -8.09
C VAL A 104 -4.37 15.57 -9.15
N ASP A 105 -3.69 15.90 -10.25
CA ASP A 105 -4.25 16.68 -11.36
C ASP A 105 -5.44 15.95 -12.01
N GLY A 106 -5.34 14.63 -12.18
CA GLY A 106 -6.43 13.81 -12.65
C GLY A 106 -7.64 13.81 -11.70
N LEU A 107 -7.41 13.72 -10.40
CA LEU A 107 -8.47 13.84 -9.38
C LEU A 107 -9.12 15.23 -9.36
N VAL A 108 -8.33 16.29 -9.56
CA VAL A 108 -8.85 17.66 -9.69
C VAL A 108 -9.74 17.79 -10.93
N THR A 109 -9.34 17.18 -12.05
CA THR A 109 -10.17 17.12 -13.27
C THR A 109 -11.51 16.42 -13.03
N ALA A 110 -11.58 15.45 -12.13
CA ALA A 110 -12.81 14.79 -11.69
C ALA A 110 -13.58 15.56 -10.59
N GLY A 111 -13.16 16.78 -10.24
CA GLY A 111 -13.85 17.67 -9.32
C GLY A 111 -13.41 17.58 -7.85
N HIS A 112 -12.33 16.87 -7.55
CA HIS A 112 -11.80 16.81 -6.18
C HIS A 112 -10.83 17.97 -5.91
N PRO A 113 -11.11 18.85 -4.93
CA PRO A 113 -10.20 19.94 -4.62
C PRO A 113 -8.83 19.44 -4.17
N ARG A 114 -7.76 19.94 -4.78
CA ARG A 114 -6.37 19.57 -4.45
C ARG A 114 -6.11 19.63 -2.93
N SER A 115 -6.59 20.67 -2.26
CA SER A 115 -6.41 20.89 -0.82
C SER A 115 -7.10 19.84 0.09
N ARG A 116 -7.99 19.01 -0.46
CA ARG A 116 -8.66 17.92 0.29
C ARG A 116 -8.02 16.56 0.09
N ILE A 117 -7.08 16.44 -0.85
CA ILE A 117 -6.37 15.19 -1.09
C ILE A 117 -5.27 15.06 -0.04
N ILE A 118 -5.20 13.90 0.60
CA ILE A 118 -4.17 13.55 1.60
C ILE A 118 -3.11 12.70 0.91
N VAL A 119 -1.86 13.13 0.95
CA VAL A 119 -0.70 12.32 0.53
C VAL A 119 0.09 11.99 1.78
N TRP A 120 0.43 10.72 2.00
CA TRP A 120 1.09 10.35 3.25
C TRP A 120 2.07 9.20 3.12
N ASP A 121 3.01 9.17 4.05
CA ASP A 121 3.81 8.00 4.39
C ASP A 121 4.02 7.93 5.91
N ARG A 122 4.79 6.94 6.36
CA ARG A 122 5.04 6.70 7.77
C ARG A 122 5.77 7.87 8.44
N SER A 123 6.84 8.37 7.85
CA SER A 123 7.77 9.32 8.47
C SER A 123 7.81 10.66 7.76
N LEU A 124 7.68 11.75 8.53
CA LEU A 124 7.85 13.11 8.00
C LEU A 124 9.28 13.37 7.53
N GLY A 125 10.28 12.79 8.20
CA GLY A 125 11.68 12.86 7.77
C GLY A 125 11.84 12.21 6.39
N GLY A 126 11.39 10.96 6.23
CA GLY A 126 11.43 10.27 4.95
C GLY A 126 10.71 11.02 3.82
N ILE A 127 9.55 11.62 4.10
CA ILE A 127 8.82 12.45 3.12
C ILE A 127 9.69 13.64 2.64
N LYS A 128 10.39 14.32 3.57
CA LYS A 128 11.27 15.43 3.22
C LYS A 128 12.53 14.96 2.47
N ASP A 129 13.12 13.87 2.92
CA ASP A 129 14.30 13.25 2.29
C ASP A 129 13.99 12.74 0.88
N ALA A 130 12.72 12.41 0.61
CA ALA A 130 12.19 12.06 -0.71
C ALA A 130 11.92 13.28 -1.62
N GLY A 131 12.28 14.48 -1.20
CA GLY A 131 12.15 15.71 -2.00
C GLY A 131 10.77 16.36 -1.96
N TYR A 132 9.83 15.89 -1.13
CA TYR A 132 8.54 16.55 -0.96
C TYR A 132 8.63 17.75 -0.03
N ASN A 133 7.94 18.84 -0.42
CA ASN A 133 7.79 20.03 0.43
C ASN A 133 6.36 20.08 1.00
N PRO A 134 6.13 19.70 2.26
CA PRO A 134 4.79 19.63 2.85
C PRO A 134 3.98 20.93 2.79
N ASN A 135 4.65 22.07 2.63
CA ASN A 135 4.00 23.38 2.61
C ASN A 135 3.75 23.95 1.21
N ALA A 136 4.25 23.30 0.15
CA ALA A 136 4.22 23.87 -1.20
C ALA A 136 3.43 23.02 -2.22
N GLU A 137 3.01 21.80 -1.87
CA GLU A 137 2.40 20.88 -2.84
C GLU A 137 0.93 21.19 -3.16
N GLY A 138 0.28 22.00 -2.33
CA GLY A 138 -1.15 22.33 -2.49
C GLY A 138 -2.12 21.24 -2.05
N TYR A 139 -1.67 20.01 -1.80
CA TYR A 139 -2.39 18.94 -1.13
C TYR A 139 -1.89 18.76 0.31
N GLN A 140 -2.63 18.01 1.14
CA GLN A 140 -2.26 17.79 2.53
C GLN A 140 -1.18 16.71 2.62
N MET A 141 0.04 17.07 3.02
CA MET A 141 1.07 16.09 3.36
C MET A 141 0.94 15.68 4.82
N LYS A 142 0.82 14.37 5.05
CA LYS A 142 0.71 13.79 6.39
C LYS A 142 1.76 12.71 6.65
N SER A 143 2.10 12.53 7.93
CA SER A 143 2.93 11.42 8.37
C SER A 143 2.28 10.70 9.53
N VAL A 144 2.32 9.37 9.52
CA VAL A 144 1.78 8.57 10.61
C VAL A 144 2.51 8.90 11.90
N ALA A 145 3.84 8.79 11.90
CA ALA A 145 4.70 9.08 13.04
C ALA A 145 5.71 10.19 12.69
N PRO A 146 5.97 11.10 13.59
CA PRO A 146 5.41 11.30 14.93
C PRO A 146 4.15 12.18 14.95
N ARG A 147 3.59 12.59 13.81
CA ARG A 147 2.68 13.72 13.73
C ARG A 147 1.19 13.36 13.86
N ASP A 148 0.67 12.54 12.92
CA ASP A 148 -0.78 12.27 12.82
C ASP A 148 -1.20 11.08 13.70
N GLY A 149 -0.26 10.19 14.04
CA GLY A 149 -0.40 9.18 15.08
C GLY A 149 -1.36 8.04 14.74
N TYR A 150 -1.70 7.29 15.78
CA TYR A 150 -2.46 6.06 15.71
C TYR A 150 -3.82 6.20 16.39
N ASP A 151 -4.76 5.34 15.99
CA ASP A 151 -6.10 5.26 16.57
C ASP A 151 -6.15 4.11 17.59
N SER A 152 -6.25 4.44 18.87
CA SER A 152 -6.27 3.47 19.96
C SER A 152 -7.47 2.51 19.92
N LYS A 153 -8.50 2.80 19.11
CA LYS A 153 -9.68 1.95 18.94
C LYS A 153 -9.59 1.03 17.71
N ALA A 154 -8.70 1.33 16.78
CA ALA A 154 -8.51 0.55 15.56
C ALA A 154 -7.34 -0.40 15.74
N ILE A 155 -7.61 -1.60 16.26
CA ILE A 155 -6.60 -2.58 16.69
C ILE A 155 -6.49 -3.73 15.70
N PHE A 156 -5.26 -4.13 15.42
CA PHE A 156 -4.90 -5.38 14.76
C PHE A 156 -4.15 -6.26 15.75
N THR A 157 -4.71 -7.43 16.04
CA THR A 157 -4.09 -8.40 16.94
C THR A 157 -3.47 -9.53 16.13
N ALA A 158 -2.22 -9.85 16.42
CA ALA A 158 -1.51 -10.99 15.86
C ALA A 158 -0.71 -11.69 16.96
N PRO A 159 -0.53 -13.02 16.91
CA PRO A 159 0.07 -13.79 18.00
C PRO A 159 1.54 -13.46 18.28
N LEU A 160 2.24 -12.85 17.33
CA LEU A 160 3.63 -12.46 17.48
C LEU A 160 3.73 -11.19 18.32
N ALA A 161 4.18 -11.32 19.56
CA ALA A 161 4.48 -10.20 20.43
C ALA A 161 5.78 -9.51 20.03
N GLY A 162 5.87 -8.21 20.26
CA GLY A 162 7.07 -7.42 20.02
C GLY A 162 7.09 -6.17 20.88
N LYS A 163 8.29 -5.61 21.08
CA LYS A 163 8.44 -4.38 21.86
C LYS A 163 7.73 -3.21 21.16
N LEU A 164 7.01 -2.43 21.95
CA LEU A 164 6.54 -1.13 21.53
C LEU A 164 7.72 -0.17 21.42
N ILE A 165 7.74 0.61 20.33
CA ILE A 165 8.83 1.53 20.06
C ILE A 165 8.34 2.93 20.39
N TRP A 166 9.22 3.78 20.94
CA TRP A 166 8.84 5.07 21.46
C TRP A 166 8.04 5.92 20.47
N GLY A 167 8.47 6.05 19.24
CA GLY A 167 7.72 6.77 18.21
C GLY A 167 6.38 6.15 17.82
N ASP A 168 6.12 4.90 18.24
CA ASP A 168 4.89 4.16 17.95
C ASP A 168 3.86 4.25 19.09
N LEU A 169 4.16 4.98 20.16
CA LEU A 169 3.29 5.10 21.33
C LEU A 169 2.49 6.42 21.40
N GLU A 170 2.51 7.21 20.35
CA GLU A 170 1.86 8.53 20.34
C GLU A 170 0.35 8.51 20.62
N TYR A 171 -0.32 7.39 20.36
CA TYR A 171 -1.73 7.22 20.67
C TYR A 171 -2.03 7.25 22.20
N ARG A 172 -1.01 7.06 23.05
CA ARG A 172 -1.14 7.03 24.52
C ARG A 172 -0.73 8.35 25.18
N THR A 173 -0.11 9.25 24.44
CA THR A 173 0.42 10.46 25.04
C THR A 173 -0.55 11.62 24.94
N ASP A 174 -1.02 12.12 26.06
CA ASP A 174 -1.34 13.52 26.22
C ASP A 174 -0.03 14.28 26.06
N ARG A 175 -0.02 15.21 25.12
CA ARG A 175 1.10 15.98 24.60
C ARG A 175 2.22 16.22 25.64
N GLY A 176 3.35 15.54 25.48
CA GLY A 176 4.60 15.87 26.13
C GLY A 176 5.12 14.93 27.22
N THR A 177 4.40 13.89 27.61
CA THR A 177 4.88 12.88 28.56
C THR A 177 5.17 11.57 27.84
N VAL A 178 6.41 11.14 27.88
CA VAL A 178 6.79 9.76 27.54
C VAL A 178 6.26 8.87 28.66
N PRO A 179 5.34 7.93 28.41
CA PRO A 179 4.98 7.00 29.45
C PRO A 179 6.20 6.16 29.80
N LEU A 180 6.56 6.14 31.08
CA LEU A 180 7.42 5.10 31.60
C LEU A 180 6.59 3.81 31.57
N LEU A 181 6.81 3.00 30.52
CA LEU A 181 6.15 1.71 30.40
C LEU A 181 6.77 0.76 31.44
N SER A 182 5.91 0.07 32.18
CA SER A 182 6.35 -1.10 32.97
C SER A 182 6.90 -2.17 32.02
N ASP A 183 7.72 -3.10 32.51
CA ASP A 183 8.27 -4.17 31.69
C ASP A 183 7.19 -4.99 30.95
N ASN A 184 6.02 -5.14 31.56
CA ASN A 184 4.86 -5.82 30.99
C ASN A 184 4.17 -5.00 29.89
N GLU A 185 4.31 -3.67 29.92
CA GLU A 185 3.72 -2.78 28.92
C GLU A 185 4.64 -2.50 27.71
N GLN A 186 5.90 -2.93 27.80
CA GLN A 186 6.87 -2.77 26.72
C GLN A 186 6.69 -3.77 25.58
N THR A 187 5.86 -4.80 25.76
CA THR A 187 5.57 -5.82 24.75
C THR A 187 4.07 -5.92 24.52
N SER A 188 3.68 -6.20 23.28
CA SER A 188 2.27 -6.35 22.90
C SER A 188 2.12 -7.22 21.67
N ASP A 189 1.03 -7.99 21.61
CA ASP A 189 0.55 -8.69 20.42
C ASP A 189 -0.39 -7.80 19.57
N GLN A 190 -0.61 -6.55 19.98
CA GLN A 190 -1.48 -5.59 19.33
C GLN A 190 -0.67 -4.56 18.54
N SER A 191 -1.26 -4.11 17.44
CA SER A 191 -0.85 -2.95 16.67
C SER A 191 -2.06 -2.06 16.45
N HIS A 192 -1.86 -0.75 16.46
CA HIS A 192 -2.91 0.23 16.20
C HIS A 192 -2.77 0.78 14.79
N PHE A 193 -3.88 0.88 14.07
CA PHE A 193 -3.86 1.52 12.75
C PHE A 193 -3.67 3.03 12.88
N SER A 194 -3.03 3.63 11.88
CA SER A 194 -2.93 5.08 11.79
C SER A 194 -4.31 5.72 11.69
N ARG A 195 -4.46 6.93 12.26
CA ARG A 195 -5.69 7.73 12.14
C ARG A 195 -6.04 8.02 10.70
N ILE A 196 -5.03 8.13 9.84
CA ILE A 196 -5.23 8.37 8.41
C ILE A 196 -6.10 7.26 7.81
N VAL A 197 -5.74 5.99 8.01
CA VAL A 197 -6.50 4.87 7.44
C VAL A 197 -7.78 4.54 8.24
N SER A 198 -7.82 4.80 9.55
CA SER A 198 -9.02 4.49 10.36
C SER A 198 -10.16 5.47 10.13
N SER A 199 -9.89 6.77 10.00
CA SER A 199 -10.93 7.82 10.03
C SER A 199 -10.81 8.92 8.97
N GLU A 200 -9.62 9.15 8.39
CA GLU A 200 -9.42 10.32 7.55
C GLU A 200 -9.60 10.05 6.06
N VAL A 201 -9.39 8.81 5.60
CA VAL A 201 -9.56 8.44 4.19
C VAL A 201 -10.62 7.36 4.00
N THR A 202 -11.41 7.47 2.93
CA THR A 202 -12.38 6.46 2.53
C THR A 202 -11.92 5.68 1.30
N LYS A 203 -11.08 6.29 0.47
CA LYS A 203 -10.47 5.68 -0.72
C LYS A 203 -8.98 5.92 -0.74
N ILE A 204 -8.25 4.91 -1.18
CA ILE A 204 -6.79 4.93 -1.23
C ILE A 204 -6.33 4.65 -2.64
N ILE A 205 -5.46 5.52 -3.16
CA ILE A 205 -4.62 5.26 -4.32
C ILE A 205 -3.25 4.89 -3.77
N ASN A 206 -2.81 3.68 -4.03
CA ASN A 206 -1.57 3.14 -3.50
C ASN A 206 -0.45 3.30 -4.53
N VAL A 207 0.62 4.01 -4.18
CA VAL A 207 1.72 4.33 -5.09
C VAL A 207 3.05 3.85 -4.51
N PRO A 208 3.30 2.53 -4.48
CA PRO A 208 4.59 1.97 -4.04
C PRO A 208 5.68 2.22 -5.06
N VAL A 209 6.93 2.08 -4.62
CA VAL A 209 8.11 2.02 -5.49
C VAL A 209 8.44 0.55 -5.80
N MET A 210 8.97 0.28 -6.99
CA MET A 210 9.52 -1.02 -7.34
C MET A 210 10.88 -1.21 -6.67
N SER A 211 10.87 -1.72 -5.44
CA SER A 211 12.06 -1.93 -4.63
C SER A 211 12.01 -3.26 -3.88
N ASP A 212 13.16 -3.90 -3.74
CA ASP A 212 13.30 -5.00 -2.81
C ASP A 212 13.14 -4.54 -1.35
N SER A 213 13.04 -5.51 -0.45
CA SER A 213 13.07 -5.31 0.99
C SER A 213 13.91 -6.41 1.62
N SER A 214 14.94 -6.03 2.35
CA SER A 214 15.84 -6.97 3.04
C SER A 214 15.14 -7.82 4.10
N THR A 215 13.97 -7.39 4.59
CA THR A 215 13.20 -8.11 5.62
C THR A 215 11.98 -8.84 5.06
N ASN A 216 11.29 -8.26 4.10
CA ASN A 216 10.03 -8.78 3.56
C ASN A 216 10.11 -9.09 2.06
N GLY A 217 11.30 -9.06 1.47
CA GLY A 217 11.56 -9.40 0.09
C GLY A 217 11.17 -8.31 -0.91
N LEU A 218 9.97 -7.79 -0.83
CA LEU A 218 9.44 -6.77 -1.73
C LEU A 218 8.75 -5.65 -0.94
N ALA A 219 9.09 -4.40 -1.24
CA ALA A 219 8.40 -3.20 -0.76
C ALA A 219 7.34 -2.75 -1.76
N GLY A 220 6.50 -3.68 -2.23
CA GLY A 220 5.49 -3.46 -3.26
C GLY A 220 4.15 -2.95 -2.75
N CYS A 221 3.11 -3.24 -3.53
CA CYS A 221 1.75 -2.75 -3.28
C CYS A 221 1.19 -3.21 -1.92
N LEU A 222 1.33 -4.50 -1.62
CA LEU A 222 0.80 -5.07 -0.37
C LEU A 222 1.51 -4.49 0.85
N TYR A 223 2.85 -4.44 0.81
CA TYR A 223 3.64 -3.90 1.92
C TYR A 223 3.38 -2.40 2.14
N ASN A 224 3.40 -1.60 1.06
CA ASN A 224 3.33 -0.15 1.16
C ASN A 224 2.10 0.36 1.91
N VAL A 225 0.96 -0.27 1.71
CA VAL A 225 -0.30 0.19 2.32
C VAL A 225 -0.60 -0.48 3.67
N THR A 226 0.17 -1.48 4.09
CA THR A 226 -0.06 -2.26 5.31
C THR A 226 0.88 -1.88 6.46
N ILE A 227 2.08 -2.42 6.48
CA ILE A 227 3.04 -2.27 7.58
C ILE A 227 3.34 -0.80 7.95
N PRO A 228 3.52 0.14 7.01
CA PRO A 228 3.74 1.54 7.36
C PRO A 228 2.55 2.23 8.04
N ASN A 229 1.38 1.62 8.06
CA ASN A 229 0.15 2.19 8.64
C ASN A 229 -0.20 1.66 10.03
N ILE A 230 0.67 0.88 10.65
CA ILE A 230 0.46 0.36 12.01
C ILE A 230 1.64 0.71 12.93
N ASP A 231 1.37 0.81 14.24
CA ASP A 231 2.40 0.81 15.27
C ASP A 231 2.87 -0.62 15.58
N ASN A 232 3.85 -0.75 16.46
CA ASN A 232 4.43 -2.04 16.85
C ASN A 232 4.77 -2.95 15.64
N TRP A 233 5.12 -2.35 14.52
CA TRP A 233 5.33 -3.01 13.23
C TRP A 233 6.64 -3.80 13.15
N ARG A 234 7.66 -3.41 13.93
CA ARG A 234 8.98 -4.07 13.88
C ARG A 234 8.94 -5.53 14.30
N ARG A 235 7.94 -5.94 15.08
CA ARG A 235 7.73 -7.37 15.40
C ARG A 235 7.50 -8.23 14.15
N PHE A 236 7.03 -7.64 13.05
CA PHE A 236 6.83 -8.31 11.76
C PHE A 236 8.05 -8.23 10.84
N THR A 237 9.08 -7.49 11.21
CA THR A 237 10.29 -7.28 10.40
C THR A 237 11.57 -7.75 11.09
N GLN A 238 11.49 -8.29 12.30
CA GLN A 238 12.65 -8.77 13.06
C GLN A 238 13.21 -10.10 12.54
N VAL A 239 12.35 -10.93 11.97
CA VAL A 239 12.74 -12.22 11.38
C VAL A 239 12.38 -12.19 9.90
N ASN A 240 13.39 -12.40 9.07
CA ASN A 240 13.23 -12.34 7.61
C ASN A 240 12.10 -13.23 7.11
N GLY A 241 11.17 -12.64 6.35
CA GLY A 241 10.00 -13.31 5.79
C GLY A 241 8.88 -13.60 6.78
N PHE A 242 9.04 -13.34 8.08
CA PHE A 242 8.01 -13.64 9.09
C PHE A 242 6.79 -12.71 9.01
N GLY A 243 6.95 -11.51 8.47
CA GLY A 243 5.85 -10.56 8.27
C GLY A 243 4.87 -10.93 7.15
N GLY A 244 5.13 -11.99 6.38
CA GLY A 244 4.35 -12.32 5.20
C GLY A 244 2.87 -12.60 5.47
N SER A 245 2.54 -13.31 6.56
CA SER A 245 1.13 -13.51 6.96
C SER A 245 0.50 -12.22 7.47
N ALA A 246 1.22 -11.45 8.28
CA ALA A 246 0.71 -10.19 8.82
C ALA A 246 0.39 -9.16 7.71
N ILE A 247 1.21 -9.09 6.65
CA ILE A 247 0.94 -8.23 5.49
C ILE A 247 -0.39 -8.63 4.83
N VAL A 248 -0.63 -9.93 4.66
CA VAL A 248 -1.86 -10.47 4.05
C VAL A 248 -3.07 -10.17 4.93
N ASP A 249 -2.99 -10.43 6.22
CA ASP A 249 -4.07 -10.20 7.18
C ASP A 249 -4.41 -8.70 7.30
N LEU A 250 -3.39 -7.84 7.33
CA LEU A 250 -3.56 -6.38 7.34
C LEU A 250 -4.21 -5.89 6.05
N TYR A 251 -3.81 -6.43 4.89
CA TYR A 251 -4.44 -6.05 3.62
C TYR A 251 -5.90 -6.51 3.55
N ASN A 252 -6.20 -7.68 4.09
CA ASN A 252 -7.58 -8.19 4.17
C ASN A 252 -8.46 -7.42 5.15
N ASN A 253 -7.88 -6.59 6.02
CA ASN A 253 -8.64 -5.76 6.94
C ASN A 253 -9.43 -4.67 6.19
N PHE A 254 -10.68 -4.43 6.63
CA PHE A 254 -11.59 -3.47 5.99
C PHE A 254 -11.08 -2.02 6.01
N LEU A 255 -10.16 -1.68 6.92
CA LEU A 255 -9.54 -0.37 7.02
C LEU A 255 -8.52 -0.12 5.91
N ILE A 256 -8.04 -1.17 5.24
CA ILE A 256 -7.01 -1.08 4.20
C ILE A 256 -7.51 -1.58 2.84
N GLY A 257 -7.58 -2.89 2.62
CA GLY A 257 -7.77 -3.43 1.27
C GLY A 257 -9.04 -2.97 0.58
N LYS A 258 -10.16 -2.87 1.33
CA LYS A 258 -11.43 -2.37 0.78
C LYS A 258 -11.43 -0.89 0.39
N LYS A 259 -10.46 -0.12 0.90
CA LYS A 259 -10.31 1.29 0.54
C LYS A 259 -9.40 1.50 -0.66
N VAL A 260 -8.52 0.54 -0.99
CA VAL A 260 -7.62 0.63 -2.14
C VAL A 260 -8.42 0.46 -3.43
N VAL A 261 -8.45 1.51 -4.25
CA VAL A 261 -9.20 1.53 -5.51
C VAL A 261 -8.30 1.42 -6.74
N LEU A 262 -7.02 1.77 -6.59
CA LEU A 262 -6.02 1.70 -7.65
C LEU A 262 -4.64 1.53 -7.03
N ASN A 263 -3.81 0.71 -7.66
CA ASN A 263 -2.39 0.62 -7.38
C ASN A 263 -1.63 1.13 -8.61
N VAL A 264 -0.67 2.04 -8.40
CA VAL A 264 0.23 2.56 -9.42
C VAL A 264 1.65 2.36 -8.90
N MET A 265 2.34 1.34 -9.37
CA MET A 265 3.72 1.09 -8.96
C MET A 265 4.67 1.98 -9.74
N ASP A 266 5.44 2.76 -9.02
CA ASP A 266 6.51 3.61 -9.55
C ASP A 266 7.77 2.78 -9.74
N GLY A 267 8.07 2.46 -10.98
CA GLY A 267 9.28 1.79 -11.43
C GLY A 267 10.13 2.69 -12.34
N LEU A 268 10.01 4.01 -12.24
CA LEU A 268 10.87 4.93 -13.01
C LEU A 268 12.34 4.68 -12.65
N VAL A 269 12.65 4.66 -11.35
CA VAL A 269 13.91 4.14 -10.81
C VAL A 269 13.56 2.98 -9.87
N ALA A 270 14.04 1.78 -10.20
CA ALA A 270 13.85 0.61 -9.37
C ALA A 270 15.12 0.24 -8.61
N GLN A 271 14.98 -0.45 -7.48
CA GLN A 271 16.08 -0.99 -6.71
C GLN A 271 15.91 -2.50 -6.56
N TYR A 272 16.97 -3.28 -6.84
CA TYR A 272 16.88 -4.74 -6.81
C TYR A 272 17.60 -5.39 -5.62
N ALA A 273 18.35 -4.63 -4.81
CA ALA A 273 19.02 -5.15 -3.61
C ALA A 273 19.25 -4.05 -2.56
N GLY A 274 19.25 -4.44 -1.29
CA GLY A 274 19.57 -3.57 -0.15
C GLY A 274 18.43 -2.67 0.34
N GLY A 275 17.24 -2.79 -0.26
CA GLY A 275 16.08 -2.00 0.12
C GLY A 275 15.48 -2.34 1.49
N PRO A 276 14.60 -1.50 2.01
CA PRO A 276 14.04 -0.29 1.39
C PRO A 276 14.91 0.97 1.53
N GLN A 277 16.08 0.91 2.18
CA GLN A 277 17.02 2.03 2.24
C GLN A 277 17.65 2.28 0.86
N SER A 278 18.05 3.53 0.62
CA SER A 278 18.69 3.91 -0.63
C SER A 278 20.05 3.22 -0.82
N GLN A 279 20.18 2.45 -1.90
CA GLN A 279 21.41 1.77 -2.30
C GLN A 279 21.67 2.02 -3.79
N PRO A 280 22.26 3.16 -4.16
CA PRO A 280 22.43 3.57 -5.56
C PRO A 280 23.14 2.56 -6.47
N ASN A 281 24.01 1.72 -5.89
CA ASN A 281 24.70 0.65 -6.63
C ASN A 281 23.75 -0.42 -7.19
N TYR A 282 22.52 -0.48 -6.69
CA TYR A 282 21.50 -1.43 -7.12
C TYR A 282 20.33 -0.76 -7.83
N ALA A 283 20.57 0.46 -8.35
CA ALA A 283 19.58 1.22 -9.10
C ALA A 283 19.43 0.68 -10.54
N VAL A 284 18.20 0.68 -11.01
CA VAL A 284 17.86 0.41 -12.41
C VAL A 284 16.98 1.53 -12.94
N HIS A 285 17.42 2.16 -14.04
CA HIS A 285 16.59 3.06 -14.84
C HIS A 285 15.58 2.24 -15.62
N HIS A 286 14.44 1.92 -14.96
CA HIS A 286 13.45 1.05 -15.59
C HIS A 286 12.42 1.85 -16.40
N ALA A 287 12.25 3.15 -16.11
CA ALA A 287 11.39 4.10 -16.84
C ALA A 287 9.95 3.57 -17.08
N THR A 288 9.42 2.79 -16.14
CA THR A 288 8.14 2.08 -16.31
C THR A 288 7.24 2.35 -15.10
N LEU A 289 5.97 2.61 -15.37
CA LEU A 289 4.89 2.61 -14.37
C LEU A 289 3.98 1.41 -14.63
N LEU A 290 3.53 0.75 -13.56
CA LEU A 290 2.53 -0.34 -13.64
C LEU A 290 1.25 0.09 -12.92
N ALA A 291 0.08 -0.23 -13.49
CA ALA A 291 -1.19 0.06 -12.82
C ALA A 291 -2.16 -1.13 -12.90
N SER A 292 -2.84 -1.41 -11.79
CA SER A 292 -3.90 -2.43 -11.70
C SER A 292 -4.76 -2.20 -10.47
N LYS A 293 -5.96 -2.78 -10.49
CA LYS A 293 -6.79 -2.94 -9.29
C LYS A 293 -6.33 -4.12 -8.43
N ASP A 294 -5.55 -5.04 -9.00
CA ASP A 294 -4.98 -6.20 -8.31
C ASP A 294 -3.55 -5.91 -7.82
N PRO A 295 -3.33 -5.70 -6.50
CA PRO A 295 -2.01 -5.43 -5.94
C PRO A 295 -1.09 -6.64 -6.01
N VAL A 296 -1.65 -7.86 -5.91
CA VAL A 296 -0.87 -9.10 -5.90
C VAL A 296 -0.25 -9.34 -7.26
N ALA A 297 -1.01 -9.06 -8.33
CA ALA A 297 -0.52 -9.20 -9.70
C ALA A 297 0.63 -8.22 -10.00
N ILE A 298 0.54 -6.97 -9.53
CA ILE A 298 1.65 -6.01 -9.67
C ILE A 298 2.87 -6.50 -8.89
N ASP A 299 2.69 -6.95 -7.65
CA ASP A 299 3.78 -7.41 -6.80
C ASP A 299 4.44 -8.67 -7.35
N ALA A 300 3.68 -9.60 -7.95
CA ALA A 300 4.22 -10.78 -8.62
C ALA A 300 5.11 -10.42 -9.83
N LEU A 301 4.68 -9.46 -10.65
CA LEU A 301 5.47 -8.96 -11.78
C LEU A 301 6.72 -8.20 -11.31
N ALA A 302 6.59 -7.38 -10.28
CA ALA A 302 7.72 -6.66 -9.70
C ALA A 302 8.77 -7.63 -9.14
N LEU A 303 8.33 -8.66 -8.42
CA LEU A 303 9.21 -9.71 -7.89
C LEU A 303 9.95 -10.44 -9.01
N GLN A 304 9.24 -10.87 -10.06
CA GLN A 304 9.86 -11.48 -11.24
C GLN A 304 10.92 -10.57 -11.86
N ARG A 305 10.63 -9.27 -12.00
CA ARG A 305 11.55 -8.30 -12.60
C ARG A 305 12.78 -8.08 -11.72
N ILE A 306 12.59 -7.93 -10.43
CA ILE A 306 13.69 -7.77 -9.46
C ILE A 306 14.57 -9.02 -9.44
N ASP A 307 13.99 -10.22 -9.43
CA ASP A 307 14.77 -11.46 -9.44
C ASP A 307 15.58 -11.61 -10.73
N ALA A 308 15.07 -11.20 -11.90
CA ALA A 308 15.82 -11.17 -13.15
C ALA A 308 17.03 -10.21 -13.08
N TRP A 309 16.89 -9.03 -12.46
CA TRP A 309 18.02 -8.12 -12.25
C TRP A 309 19.05 -8.69 -11.27
N ARG A 310 18.58 -9.36 -10.20
CA ARG A 310 19.44 -10.04 -9.23
C ARG A 310 20.25 -11.17 -9.88
N GLU A 311 19.61 -11.97 -10.72
CA GLU A 311 20.27 -13.03 -11.48
C GLU A 311 21.39 -12.47 -12.38
N ASN A 312 21.12 -11.40 -13.14
CA ASN A 312 22.11 -10.71 -13.96
C ASN A 312 23.28 -10.16 -13.11
N ALA A 313 23.01 -9.74 -11.87
CA ALA A 313 24.00 -9.26 -10.92
C ALA A 313 24.66 -10.40 -10.12
N LYS A 314 24.33 -11.67 -10.39
CA LYS A 314 24.80 -12.86 -9.65
C LYS A 314 24.45 -12.84 -8.16
N LEU A 315 23.32 -12.23 -7.81
CA LEU A 315 22.75 -12.26 -6.47
C LEU A 315 21.70 -13.38 -6.37
N PRO A 316 21.51 -13.96 -5.17
CA PRO A 316 20.46 -14.95 -4.97
C PRO A 316 19.07 -14.33 -5.16
N PRO A 317 18.07 -15.11 -5.62
CA PRO A 317 16.71 -14.62 -5.73
C PRO A 317 16.17 -14.23 -4.35
N ILE A 318 15.12 -13.40 -4.34
CA ILE A 318 14.44 -12.97 -3.11
C ILE A 318 13.81 -14.17 -2.38
N GLY A 319 13.23 -15.11 -3.14
CA GLY A 319 12.73 -16.37 -2.62
C GLY A 319 11.63 -16.20 -1.56
N GLN A 320 11.78 -16.90 -0.44
CA GLN A 320 10.78 -16.95 0.63
C GLN A 320 10.60 -15.63 1.40
N LEU A 321 11.50 -14.66 1.25
CA LEU A 321 11.33 -13.35 1.88
C LEU A 321 10.05 -12.65 1.40
N ALA A 322 9.66 -12.83 0.13
CA ALA A 322 8.45 -12.26 -0.44
C ALA A 322 7.25 -13.22 -0.41
N ASN A 323 7.17 -14.11 0.58
CA ASN A 323 6.08 -15.09 0.68
C ASN A 323 4.68 -14.47 0.80
N HIS A 324 4.56 -13.22 1.23
CA HIS A 324 3.30 -12.50 1.28
C HIS A 324 2.60 -12.39 -0.09
N VAL A 325 3.35 -12.30 -1.19
CA VAL A 325 2.77 -12.25 -2.54
C VAL A 325 2.05 -13.56 -2.86
N ARG A 326 2.72 -14.70 -2.64
CA ARG A 326 2.13 -16.03 -2.85
C ARG A 326 0.96 -16.26 -1.89
N ASN A 327 1.13 -15.95 -0.61
CA ASN A 327 0.10 -16.14 0.42
C ASN A 327 -1.15 -15.31 0.11
N ALA A 328 -0.99 -14.06 -0.34
CA ALA A 328 -2.10 -13.21 -0.78
C ALA A 328 -2.88 -13.84 -1.96
N GLY A 329 -2.17 -14.44 -2.91
CA GLY A 329 -2.79 -15.19 -4.00
C GLY A 329 -3.57 -16.41 -3.50
N GLN A 330 -3.04 -17.17 -2.53
CA GLN A 330 -3.69 -18.34 -1.97
C GLN A 330 -4.99 -18.03 -1.21
N VAL A 331 -5.06 -16.86 -0.56
CA VAL A 331 -6.28 -16.42 0.14
C VAL A 331 -7.23 -15.60 -0.75
N GLY A 332 -6.94 -15.49 -2.04
CA GLY A 332 -7.84 -14.85 -3.00
C GLY A 332 -7.85 -13.33 -2.99
N LEU A 333 -6.76 -12.68 -2.58
CA LEU A 333 -6.62 -11.21 -2.63
C LEU A 333 -6.19 -10.69 -4.02
N GLY A 334 -5.80 -11.58 -4.93
CA GLY A 334 -5.36 -11.30 -6.28
C GLY A 334 -4.65 -12.49 -6.89
N HIS A 335 -4.01 -12.32 -8.05
CA HIS A 335 -3.28 -13.38 -8.73
C HIS A 335 -1.76 -13.27 -8.55
N ALA A 336 -1.16 -14.26 -7.87
CA ALA A 336 0.30 -14.38 -7.75
C ALA A 336 0.90 -15.27 -8.86
N ASP A 337 0.08 -16.08 -9.55
CA ASP A 337 0.51 -16.92 -10.65
C ASP A 337 0.65 -16.08 -11.93
N LEU A 338 1.87 -15.95 -12.43
CA LEU A 338 2.19 -15.17 -13.63
C LEU A 338 1.42 -15.64 -14.87
N THR A 339 1.06 -16.92 -14.95
CA THR A 339 0.26 -17.45 -16.07
C THR A 339 -1.17 -16.91 -16.08
N ARG A 340 -1.64 -16.35 -14.96
CA ARG A 340 -2.95 -15.74 -14.78
C ARG A 340 -2.90 -14.22 -14.79
N ILE A 341 -1.78 -13.62 -15.17
CA ILE A 341 -1.59 -12.17 -15.25
C ILE A 341 -1.39 -11.78 -16.72
N ASP A 342 -2.27 -10.91 -17.19
CA ASP A 342 -2.21 -10.28 -18.50
C ASP A 342 -1.50 -8.93 -18.40
N VAL A 343 -0.32 -8.79 -18.99
CA VAL A 343 0.38 -7.50 -19.06
C VAL A 343 0.02 -6.81 -20.37
N ARG A 344 -0.54 -5.61 -20.28
CA ARG A 344 -0.94 -4.80 -21.43
C ARG A 344 -0.16 -3.51 -21.47
N ASN A 345 0.65 -3.35 -22.51
CA ASN A 345 1.40 -2.12 -22.75
C ASN A 345 0.46 -1.02 -23.24
N VAL A 346 0.60 0.17 -22.66
CA VAL A 346 -0.12 1.40 -23.02
C VAL A 346 0.86 2.47 -23.52
N ASP A 347 1.93 2.03 -24.18
CA ASP A 347 2.94 2.89 -24.78
C ASP A 347 2.32 3.73 -25.91
N ARG A 348 3.06 4.73 -26.45
CA ARG A 348 2.56 5.65 -27.48
C ARG A 348 2.10 4.95 -28.75
#